data_b8a0b9a23cf3f5f06be0160afe01f69c
#
_entry.id   b8a0b9a23cf3f5f06be0160afe01f69c
#
_cell.length_a   1.000
_cell.length_b   1.000
_cell.length_c   1.000
_cell.angle_alpha   90.00
_cell.angle_beta   90.00
_cell.angle_gamma   90.00
#
_symmetry.space_group_name_H-M   'P 1'
#
loop_
_entity.id
_entity.type
_entity.pdbx_description
1 polymer ?
#
loop_
_entity_poly.entity_id
_entity_poly.type
_entity_poly.pdbx_seq_one_letter_code
_entity_poly.pdbx_strand_id
1 'polypeptide(L)'
;IKKALGEAKIIIILRDPVKKAFSQYKYLKKRHAEPLSFKEGIMKENDRIEQDYSTLYHYTKQGFFAKQVEAFIRHFENVKVVLLNDLQKNPMTVLNEIADFLEIEPFEQNVSLVRHNATEHIPRSRFIGKIINHPLVRVIRKGVIQTIFPGYYKKIKNKLLDINSINPVLSDETAQLLEELFKNDVEKLEKVINRNLTCWKKHKH
;
A
#
# COMPACT_ATOMS: atom_id res chain seq x y z
N ILE A 1 -6.92 -10.73 -20.37
CA ILE A 1 -6.32 -9.41 -20.68
C ILE A 1 -5.83 -9.44 -22.13
N LYS A 2 -4.88 -10.32 -22.54
CA LYS A 2 -4.34 -10.40 -23.91
C LYS A 2 -5.42 -10.48 -24.99
N LYS A 3 -6.46 -11.34 -24.80
CA LYS A 3 -7.59 -11.45 -25.73
C LYS A 3 -8.40 -10.17 -25.92
N ALA A 4 -8.42 -9.30 -24.88
CA ALA A 4 -9.21 -8.06 -24.91
C ALA A 4 -8.41 -6.86 -25.39
N LEU A 5 -7.11 -6.79 -25.06
CA LEU A 5 -6.25 -5.63 -25.34
C LEU A 5 -5.35 -5.83 -26.56
N GLY A 6 -5.20 -7.06 -27.05
CA GLY A 6 -4.20 -7.38 -28.07
C GLY A 6 -2.78 -7.16 -27.54
N GLU A 7 -1.93 -6.51 -28.35
CA GLU A 7 -0.60 -6.05 -27.90
C GLU A 7 -0.74 -4.76 -27.09
N ALA A 8 -0.14 -4.79 -25.90
CA ALA A 8 -0.14 -3.64 -25.00
C ALA A 8 1.21 -3.52 -24.28
N LYS A 9 1.63 -2.31 -23.99
CA LYS A 9 2.75 -2.05 -23.09
C LYS A 9 2.28 -2.20 -21.65
N ILE A 10 2.85 -3.14 -20.91
CA ILE A 10 2.46 -3.49 -19.54
C ILE A 10 3.49 -2.93 -18.56
N ILE A 11 3.02 -2.17 -17.58
CA ILE A 11 3.85 -1.72 -16.45
C ILE A 11 3.38 -2.44 -15.20
N ILE A 12 4.31 -3.15 -14.55
CA ILE A 12 4.06 -3.87 -13.30
C ILE A 12 4.83 -3.17 -12.19
N ILE A 13 4.12 -2.63 -11.20
CA ILE A 13 4.75 -2.02 -10.03
C ILE A 13 4.76 -3.03 -8.89
N LEU A 14 5.95 -3.44 -8.48
CA LEU A 14 6.15 -4.41 -7.40
C LEU A 14 6.57 -3.70 -6.12
N ARG A 15 6.09 -4.22 -5.02
CA ARG A 15 6.47 -3.80 -3.68
C ARG A 15 6.90 -5.04 -2.89
N ASP A 16 7.84 -4.86 -1.95
CA ASP A 16 8.16 -5.83 -0.91
C ASP A 16 6.89 -6.50 -0.36
N PRO A 17 6.76 -7.84 -0.48
CA PRO A 17 5.51 -8.56 -0.17
C PRO A 17 5.12 -8.45 1.31
N VAL A 18 6.09 -8.39 2.23
CA VAL A 18 5.84 -8.19 3.67
C VAL A 18 5.24 -6.81 3.91
N LYS A 19 5.86 -5.77 3.34
CA LYS A 19 5.35 -4.39 3.43
C LYS A 19 4.02 -4.21 2.72
N LYS A 20 3.77 -4.96 1.64
CA LYS A 20 2.48 -4.97 0.95
C LYS A 20 1.39 -5.56 1.84
N ALA A 21 1.61 -6.76 2.40
CA ALA A 21 0.66 -7.43 3.28
C ALA A 21 0.30 -6.56 4.50
N PHE A 22 1.32 -6.00 5.16
CA PHE A 22 1.12 -5.11 6.30
C PHE A 22 0.40 -3.80 5.93
N SER A 23 0.67 -3.25 4.75
CA SER A 23 -0.03 -2.05 4.26
C SER A 23 -1.51 -2.32 4.01
N GLN A 24 -1.84 -3.49 3.48
CA GLN A 24 -3.21 -3.93 3.24
C GLN A 24 -3.97 -4.14 4.56
N TYR A 25 -3.34 -4.76 5.55
CA TYR A 25 -3.85 -4.83 6.91
C TYR A 25 -4.16 -3.44 7.49
N LYS A 26 -3.21 -2.49 7.41
CA LYS A 26 -3.41 -1.12 7.88
C LYS A 26 -4.57 -0.43 7.16
N TYR A 27 -4.74 -0.67 5.87
CA TYR A 27 -5.87 -0.15 5.11
C TYR A 27 -7.23 -0.64 5.65
N LEU A 28 -7.34 -1.94 5.95
CA LEU A 28 -8.56 -2.51 6.54
C LEU A 28 -8.79 -2.02 7.98
N LYS A 29 -7.73 -1.91 8.77
CA LYS A 29 -7.80 -1.31 10.12
C LYS A 29 -8.33 0.13 10.07
N LYS A 30 -7.84 0.94 9.16
CA LYS A 30 -8.30 2.33 8.97
C LYS A 30 -9.79 2.40 8.65
N ARG A 31 -10.31 1.40 7.97
CA ARG A 31 -11.75 1.27 7.64
C ARG A 31 -12.56 0.58 8.74
N HIS A 32 -11.93 0.16 9.83
CA HIS A 32 -12.52 -0.67 10.87
C HIS A 32 -13.14 -1.98 10.33
N ALA A 33 -12.61 -2.48 9.25
CA ALA A 33 -13.03 -3.74 8.65
C ALA A 33 -12.24 -4.93 9.19
N GLU A 34 -11.06 -4.72 9.76
CA GLU A 34 -10.24 -5.76 10.37
C GLU A 34 -10.24 -5.66 11.89
N PRO A 35 -10.96 -6.53 12.62
CA PRO A 35 -10.96 -6.56 14.08
C PRO A 35 -9.71 -7.21 14.68
N LEU A 36 -9.10 -8.19 13.97
CA LEU A 36 -8.00 -9.00 14.45
C LEU A 36 -6.67 -8.22 14.43
N SER A 37 -5.67 -8.75 15.13
CA SER A 37 -4.27 -8.35 14.94
C SER A 37 -3.76 -8.82 13.57
N PHE A 38 -2.61 -8.30 13.14
CA PHE A 38 -2.07 -8.69 11.83
C PHE A 38 -1.71 -10.17 11.77
N LYS A 39 -1.07 -10.70 12.83
CA LYS A 39 -0.72 -12.12 12.94
C LYS A 39 -1.96 -13.02 12.90
N GLU A 40 -2.99 -12.68 13.70
CA GLU A 40 -4.26 -13.42 13.69
C GLU A 40 -4.95 -13.34 12.32
N GLY A 41 -4.93 -12.17 11.67
CA GLY A 41 -5.48 -11.98 10.33
C GLY A 41 -4.82 -12.87 9.28
N ILE A 42 -3.49 -13.04 9.35
CA ILE A 42 -2.73 -13.98 8.51
C ILE A 42 -3.14 -15.42 8.80
N MET A 43 -3.23 -15.81 10.08
CA MET A 43 -3.62 -17.17 10.46
C MET A 43 -5.05 -17.53 10.01
N LYS A 44 -5.93 -16.54 9.96
CA LYS A 44 -7.32 -16.70 9.52
C LYS A 44 -7.53 -16.55 8.01
N GLU A 45 -6.47 -16.32 7.24
CA GLU A 45 -6.58 -16.06 5.81
C GLU A 45 -7.23 -17.22 5.04
N ASN A 46 -6.83 -18.47 5.32
CA ASN A 46 -7.41 -19.64 4.64
C ASN A 46 -8.89 -19.82 4.97
N ASP A 47 -9.28 -19.72 6.25
CA ASP A 47 -10.68 -19.78 6.66
C ASP A 47 -11.52 -18.70 5.93
N ARG A 48 -10.96 -17.51 5.78
CA ARG A 48 -11.63 -16.39 5.09
C ARG A 48 -11.76 -16.63 3.58
N ILE A 49 -10.79 -17.29 2.97
CA ILE A 49 -10.86 -17.67 1.56
C ILE A 49 -11.97 -18.70 1.34
N GLU A 50 -12.06 -19.71 2.21
CA GLU A 50 -13.10 -20.72 2.15
C GLU A 50 -14.50 -20.13 2.36
N GLN A 51 -14.61 -19.05 3.15
CA GLN A 51 -15.85 -18.32 3.41
C GLN A 51 -16.11 -17.20 2.38
N ASP A 52 -15.40 -17.17 1.26
CA ASP A 52 -15.54 -16.20 0.18
C ASP A 52 -15.41 -14.72 0.63
N TYR A 53 -14.55 -14.47 1.61
CA TYR A 53 -14.22 -13.09 1.99
C TYR A 53 -13.54 -12.37 0.84
N SER A 54 -13.75 -11.06 0.76
CA SER A 54 -13.08 -10.19 -0.22
C SER A 54 -11.56 -10.44 -0.25
N THR A 55 -10.97 -10.39 -1.44
CA THR A 55 -9.51 -10.51 -1.65
C THR A 55 -8.68 -9.51 -0.84
N LEU A 56 -9.30 -8.46 -0.32
CA LEU A 56 -8.65 -7.52 0.60
C LEU A 56 -8.19 -8.17 1.91
N TYR A 57 -8.74 -9.32 2.28
CA TYR A 57 -8.32 -10.10 3.45
C TYR A 57 -7.27 -11.17 3.13
N HIS A 58 -6.85 -11.28 1.86
CA HIS A 58 -5.83 -12.23 1.40
C HIS A 58 -4.45 -11.59 1.47
N TYR A 59 -3.92 -11.43 2.69
CA TYR A 59 -2.67 -10.71 2.95
C TYR A 59 -1.46 -11.38 2.31
N THR A 60 -1.35 -12.70 2.44
CA THR A 60 -0.22 -13.47 1.96
C THR A 60 -0.38 -13.89 0.50
N LYS A 61 -1.56 -14.37 0.10
CA LYS A 61 -1.79 -14.84 -1.28
C LYS A 61 -1.48 -13.80 -2.35
N GLN A 62 -1.75 -12.55 -2.06
CA GLN A 62 -1.44 -11.45 -2.98
C GLN A 62 0.04 -11.01 -2.97
N GLY A 63 0.86 -11.60 -2.11
CA GLY A 63 2.30 -11.35 -2.02
C GLY A 63 3.16 -12.25 -2.89
N PHE A 64 2.59 -13.33 -3.46
CA PHE A 64 3.28 -14.23 -4.37
C PHE A 64 3.25 -13.67 -5.79
N PHE A 65 4.36 -13.12 -6.24
CA PHE A 65 4.44 -12.36 -7.50
C PHE A 65 5.05 -13.14 -8.65
N ALA A 66 5.99 -14.05 -8.40
CA ALA A 66 6.82 -14.65 -9.43
C ALA A 66 6.00 -15.26 -10.57
N LYS A 67 5.02 -16.11 -10.25
CA LYS A 67 4.17 -16.76 -11.24
C LYS A 67 3.33 -15.77 -12.05
N GLN A 68 2.86 -14.70 -11.41
CA GLN A 68 2.03 -13.69 -12.07
C GLN A 68 2.88 -12.86 -13.03
N VAL A 69 4.06 -12.39 -12.59
CA VAL A 69 4.99 -11.62 -13.41
C VAL A 69 5.49 -12.44 -14.60
N GLU A 70 5.88 -13.71 -14.36
CA GLU A 70 6.27 -14.64 -15.42
C GLU A 70 5.16 -14.82 -16.46
N ALA A 71 3.90 -14.93 -16.02
CA ALA A 71 2.78 -15.05 -16.95
C ALA A 71 2.61 -13.79 -17.81
N PHE A 72 2.79 -12.59 -17.26
CA PHE A 72 2.75 -11.35 -18.05
C PHE A 72 3.90 -11.29 -19.05
N ILE A 73 5.14 -11.57 -18.65
CA ILE A 73 6.31 -11.58 -19.52
C ILE A 73 6.17 -12.60 -20.65
N ARG A 74 5.54 -13.75 -20.38
CA ARG A 74 5.30 -14.79 -21.40
C ARG A 74 4.24 -14.39 -22.42
N HIS A 75 3.25 -13.60 -22.03
CA HIS A 75 2.11 -13.28 -22.87
C HIS A 75 2.21 -11.93 -23.57
N PHE A 76 3.05 -11.02 -23.11
CA PHE A 76 3.23 -9.69 -23.68
C PHE A 76 4.70 -9.46 -24.03
N GLU A 77 4.97 -8.90 -25.20
CA GLU A 77 6.33 -8.60 -25.63
C GLU A 77 6.92 -7.40 -24.85
N ASN A 78 6.06 -6.43 -24.53
CA ASN A 78 6.47 -5.19 -23.89
C ASN A 78 6.02 -5.15 -22.43
N VAL A 79 6.87 -5.62 -21.52
CA VAL A 79 6.61 -5.60 -20.07
C VAL A 79 7.74 -4.89 -19.34
N LYS A 80 7.43 -3.81 -18.64
CA LYS A 80 8.36 -3.10 -17.74
C LYS A 80 8.00 -3.38 -16.28
N VAL A 81 8.96 -3.91 -15.51
CA VAL A 81 8.80 -4.11 -14.07
C VAL A 81 9.48 -2.97 -13.31
N VAL A 82 8.75 -2.32 -12.44
CA VAL A 82 9.20 -1.20 -11.61
C VAL A 82 9.10 -1.60 -10.13
N LEU A 83 10.14 -1.32 -9.36
CA LEU A 83 10.07 -1.50 -7.91
C LEU A 83 9.60 -0.20 -7.24
N LEU A 84 8.61 -0.30 -6.37
CA LEU A 84 8.10 0.85 -5.61
C LEU A 84 9.21 1.55 -4.80
N ASN A 85 10.21 0.78 -4.32
CA ASN A 85 11.34 1.33 -3.59
C ASN A 85 12.18 2.29 -4.45
N ASP A 86 12.34 1.98 -5.75
CA ASP A 86 13.12 2.85 -6.65
C ASP A 86 12.33 4.09 -7.02
N LEU A 87 11.03 3.90 -7.29
CA LEU A 87 10.12 5.03 -7.52
C LEU A 87 10.09 5.99 -6.32
N GLN A 88 10.25 5.48 -5.09
CA GLN A 88 10.30 6.30 -3.88
C GLN A 88 11.65 7.00 -3.67
N LYS A 89 12.76 6.35 -4.09
CA LYS A 89 14.11 6.89 -3.94
C LYS A 89 14.46 7.89 -5.03
N ASN A 90 14.17 7.52 -6.27
CA ASN A 90 14.54 8.28 -7.47
C ASN A 90 13.35 8.44 -8.41
N PRO A 91 12.32 9.19 -8.01
CA PRO A 91 11.05 9.25 -8.74
C PRO A 91 11.21 9.73 -10.17
N MET A 92 11.98 10.79 -10.41
CA MET A 92 12.15 11.36 -11.77
C MET A 92 12.86 10.40 -12.71
N THR A 93 13.89 9.70 -12.23
CA THR A 93 14.60 8.68 -13.04
C THR A 93 13.63 7.59 -13.46
N VAL A 94 12.85 7.04 -12.51
CA VAL A 94 11.91 5.95 -12.82
C VAL A 94 10.75 6.43 -13.70
N LEU A 95 10.27 7.66 -13.51
CA LEU A 95 9.24 8.23 -14.39
C LEU A 95 9.73 8.41 -15.82
N ASN A 96 10.96 8.90 -16.01
CA ASN A 96 11.53 9.04 -17.35
C ASN A 96 11.79 7.69 -18.00
N GLU A 97 12.28 6.69 -17.25
CA GLU A 97 12.35 5.32 -17.77
C GLU A 97 10.98 4.74 -18.18
N ILE A 98 9.90 5.15 -17.50
CA ILE A 98 8.54 4.77 -17.88
C ILE A 98 8.12 5.54 -19.14
N ALA A 99 8.44 6.82 -19.25
CA ALA A 99 8.15 7.63 -20.43
C ALA A 99 8.85 7.07 -21.67
N ASP A 100 10.14 6.74 -21.58
CA ASP A 100 10.91 6.09 -22.64
C ASP A 100 10.27 4.76 -23.06
N PHE A 101 9.88 3.94 -22.07
CA PHE A 101 9.19 2.67 -22.34
C PHE A 101 7.84 2.87 -23.06
N LEU A 102 7.13 3.92 -22.72
CA LEU A 102 5.84 4.26 -23.34
C LEU A 102 6.00 5.00 -24.67
N GLU A 103 7.21 5.46 -25.01
CA GLU A 103 7.52 6.29 -26.19
C GLU A 103 6.77 7.63 -26.14
N ILE A 104 6.76 8.26 -24.96
CA ILE A 104 6.19 9.58 -24.74
C ILE A 104 7.26 10.56 -24.25
N GLU A 105 6.98 11.85 -24.34
CA GLU A 105 7.87 12.90 -23.85
C GLU A 105 8.26 12.71 -22.38
N PRO A 106 9.52 12.97 -22.01
CA PRO A 106 9.98 12.90 -20.62
C PRO A 106 9.18 13.83 -19.70
N PHE A 107 9.04 13.43 -18.44
CA PHE A 107 8.42 14.29 -17.44
C PHE A 107 9.33 15.47 -17.11
N GLU A 108 8.74 16.66 -16.96
CA GLU A 108 9.47 17.84 -16.53
C GLU A 108 10.04 17.67 -15.11
N GLN A 109 11.21 18.26 -14.85
CA GLN A 109 11.96 18.09 -13.60
C GLN A 109 11.20 18.56 -12.34
N ASN A 110 10.13 19.31 -12.46
CA ASN A 110 9.38 19.91 -11.36
C ASN A 110 8.11 19.15 -10.93
N VAL A 111 7.96 17.89 -11.35
CA VAL A 111 6.83 17.08 -10.90
C VAL A 111 6.98 16.74 -9.42
N SER A 112 6.20 17.41 -8.57
CA SER A 112 6.12 17.08 -7.15
C SER A 112 5.31 15.81 -6.96
N LEU A 113 5.97 14.71 -6.56
CA LEU A 113 5.29 13.48 -6.19
C LEU A 113 4.71 13.60 -4.79
N VAL A 114 3.43 13.95 -4.71
CA VAL A 114 2.69 13.95 -3.45
C VAL A 114 2.33 12.51 -3.07
N ARG A 115 2.77 12.09 -1.89
CA ARG A 115 2.44 10.76 -1.36
C ARG A 115 0.98 10.72 -0.95
N HIS A 116 0.11 10.23 -1.84
CA HIS A 116 -1.30 10.01 -1.54
C HIS A 116 -1.49 8.69 -0.76
N ASN A 117 -2.52 8.65 0.09
CA ASN A 117 -2.92 7.45 0.85
C ASN A 117 -1.89 6.90 1.87
N ALA A 118 -0.99 7.74 2.39
CA ALA A 118 -0.21 7.36 3.57
C ALA A 118 -1.18 7.00 4.72
N THR A 119 -1.05 5.77 5.24
CA THR A 119 -1.88 5.32 6.37
C THR A 119 -1.17 5.72 7.66
N GLU A 120 -1.11 7.04 7.92
CA GLU A 120 -0.40 7.60 9.08
C GLU A 120 -1.25 7.53 10.34
N HIS A 121 -2.57 7.68 10.21
CA HIS A 121 -3.48 7.66 11.36
C HIS A 121 -4.59 6.63 11.15
N ILE A 122 -4.60 5.60 11.98
CA ILE A 122 -5.68 4.61 12.03
C ILE A 122 -6.58 4.96 13.20
N PRO A 123 -7.85 5.34 12.98
CA PRO A 123 -8.73 5.70 14.08
C PRO A 123 -8.99 4.51 15.01
N ARG A 124 -8.80 4.69 16.31
CA ARG A 124 -9.12 3.69 17.32
C ARG A 124 -10.63 3.49 17.46
N SER A 125 -11.39 4.56 17.35
CA SER A 125 -12.84 4.53 17.52
C SER A 125 -13.55 5.22 16.34
N ARG A 126 -14.58 4.54 15.80
CA ARG A 126 -15.49 5.11 14.79
C ARG A 126 -16.33 6.26 15.33
N PHE A 127 -16.63 6.25 16.64
CA PHE A 127 -17.51 7.25 17.25
C PHE A 127 -16.88 8.65 17.24
N ILE A 128 -15.60 8.76 17.55
CA ILE A 128 -14.89 10.05 17.52
C ILE A 128 -14.87 10.62 16.10
N GLY A 129 -14.62 9.78 15.09
CA GLY A 129 -14.69 10.19 13.69
C GLY A 129 -16.09 10.66 13.27
N LYS A 130 -17.16 9.96 13.74
CA LYS A 130 -18.54 10.36 13.48
C LYS A 130 -18.88 11.69 14.15
N ILE A 131 -18.45 11.93 15.40
CA ILE A 131 -18.67 13.19 16.12
C ILE A 131 -17.98 14.35 15.40
N ILE A 132 -16.69 14.19 15.04
CA ILE A 132 -15.92 15.24 14.35
C ILE A 132 -16.53 15.59 12.97
N ASN A 133 -17.12 14.60 12.29
CA ASN A 133 -17.70 14.77 10.95
C ASN A 133 -19.23 14.99 10.98
N HIS A 134 -19.85 15.05 12.15
CA HIS A 134 -21.30 15.27 12.26
C HIS A 134 -21.71 16.60 11.59
N PRO A 135 -22.83 16.66 10.84
CA PRO A 135 -23.26 17.87 10.13
C PRO A 135 -23.35 19.11 11.02
N LEU A 136 -23.90 18.98 12.23
CA LEU A 136 -23.99 20.07 13.20
C LEU A 136 -22.61 20.59 13.66
N VAL A 137 -21.68 19.69 13.96
CA VAL A 137 -20.29 20.05 14.31
C VAL A 137 -19.60 20.72 13.12
N ARG A 138 -19.93 20.30 11.90
CA ARG A 138 -19.42 20.90 10.66
C ARG A 138 -19.91 22.32 10.44
N VAL A 139 -21.18 22.59 10.77
CA VAL A 139 -21.78 23.95 10.67
C VAL A 139 -21.16 24.88 11.72
N ILE A 140 -21.12 24.46 12.99
CA ILE A 140 -20.50 25.23 14.08
C ILE A 140 -19.02 25.49 13.78
N ARG A 141 -18.32 24.51 13.23
CA ARG A 141 -16.93 24.62 12.81
C ARG A 141 -16.72 25.68 11.74
N LYS A 142 -17.51 25.65 10.66
CA LYS A 142 -17.37 26.60 9.55
C LYS A 142 -17.79 28.02 9.94
N GLY A 143 -18.83 28.16 10.77
CA GLY A 143 -19.39 29.48 11.09
C GLY A 143 -18.64 30.19 12.23
N VAL A 144 -18.19 29.50 13.27
CA VAL A 144 -17.69 30.16 14.48
C VAL A 144 -16.18 29.89 14.69
N ILE A 145 -15.79 28.62 14.72
CA ILE A 145 -14.45 28.25 15.18
C ILE A 145 -13.37 28.56 14.10
N GLN A 146 -13.70 28.35 12.84
CA GLN A 146 -12.77 28.54 11.74
C GLN A 146 -12.56 30.02 11.40
N THR A 147 -13.56 30.85 11.69
CA THR A 147 -13.50 32.31 11.47
C THR A 147 -12.79 33.03 12.63
N ILE A 148 -13.01 32.59 13.88
CA ILE A 148 -12.47 33.28 15.07
C ILE A 148 -11.08 32.72 15.45
N PHE A 149 -10.85 31.40 15.31
CA PHE A 149 -9.61 30.73 15.73
C PHE A 149 -9.10 29.66 14.73
N PRO A 150 -8.71 30.02 13.50
CA PRO A 150 -8.35 29.04 12.45
C PRO A 150 -7.18 28.15 12.82
N GLY A 151 -6.18 28.65 13.54
CA GLY A 151 -5.01 27.87 13.97
C GLY A 151 -5.29 26.91 15.14
N TYR A 152 -6.19 27.29 16.04
CA TYR A 152 -6.54 26.48 17.23
C TYR A 152 -7.35 25.24 16.85
N TYR A 153 -8.29 25.37 15.93
CA TYR A 153 -9.09 24.24 15.48
C TYR A 153 -8.22 23.13 14.86
N LYS A 154 -7.27 23.52 14.01
CA LYS A 154 -6.37 22.56 13.36
C LYS A 154 -5.51 21.80 14.40
N LYS A 155 -5.03 22.51 15.43
CA LYS A 155 -4.28 21.90 16.54
C LYS A 155 -5.13 20.93 17.37
N ILE A 156 -6.34 21.36 17.77
CA ILE A 156 -7.26 20.52 18.56
C ILE A 156 -7.69 19.28 17.76
N LYS A 157 -8.07 19.46 16.51
CA LYS A 157 -8.44 18.35 15.62
C LYS A 157 -7.29 17.35 15.48
N ASN A 158 -6.09 17.82 15.21
CA ASN A 158 -4.92 16.93 15.08
C ASN A 158 -4.65 16.20 16.41
N LYS A 159 -4.68 16.91 17.54
CA LYS A 159 -4.49 16.30 18.86
C LYS A 159 -5.57 15.25 19.19
N LEU A 160 -6.84 15.50 18.85
CA LEU A 160 -7.92 14.51 19.00
C LEU A 160 -7.74 13.30 18.07
N LEU A 161 -7.30 13.52 16.84
CA LEU A 161 -6.98 12.45 15.90
C LEU A 161 -5.78 11.64 16.39
N ASP A 162 -4.75 12.27 16.92
CA ASP A 162 -3.55 11.60 17.46
C ASP A 162 -3.90 10.74 18.68
N ILE A 163 -4.68 11.27 19.63
CA ILE A 163 -5.14 10.52 20.81
C ILE A 163 -6.03 9.33 20.41
N ASN A 164 -6.82 9.47 19.34
CA ASN A 164 -7.68 8.42 18.81
C ASN A 164 -6.99 7.57 17.74
N SER A 165 -5.70 7.72 17.51
CA SER A 165 -4.99 6.93 16.49
C SER A 165 -4.28 5.73 17.09
N ILE A 166 -4.28 4.64 16.34
CA ILE A 166 -3.44 3.47 16.57
C ILE A 166 -2.47 3.42 15.40
N ASN A 167 -1.18 3.26 15.70
CA ASN A 167 -0.19 2.93 14.69
C ASN A 167 0.23 1.47 14.88
N PRO A 168 -0.40 0.52 14.16
CA PRO A 168 0.06 -0.86 14.20
C PRO A 168 1.52 -0.92 13.76
N VAL A 169 2.32 -1.60 14.55
CA VAL A 169 3.71 -1.89 14.24
C VAL A 169 3.79 -3.33 13.76
N LEU A 170 4.58 -3.56 12.73
CA LEU A 170 4.91 -4.91 12.28
C LEU A 170 5.90 -5.49 13.28
N SER A 171 5.52 -6.56 13.99
CA SER A 171 6.44 -7.23 14.91
C SER A 171 7.51 -7.99 14.14
N ASP A 172 8.73 -8.06 14.69
CA ASP A 172 9.85 -8.78 14.08
C ASP A 172 9.50 -10.25 13.85
N GLU A 173 8.78 -10.88 14.77
CA GLU A 173 8.30 -12.25 14.64
C GLU A 173 7.42 -12.43 13.40
N THR A 174 6.45 -11.54 13.21
CA THR A 174 5.54 -11.61 12.04
C THR A 174 6.28 -11.26 10.74
N ALA A 175 7.23 -10.34 10.80
CA ALA A 175 8.07 -10.01 9.66
C ALA A 175 8.90 -11.21 9.21
N GLN A 176 9.60 -11.89 10.14
CA GLN A 176 10.40 -13.09 9.87
C GLN A 176 9.55 -14.24 9.31
N LEU A 177 8.37 -14.47 9.88
CA LEU A 177 7.43 -15.47 9.37
C LEU A 177 7.06 -15.20 7.91
N LEU A 178 6.76 -13.96 7.56
CA LEU A 178 6.42 -13.57 6.19
C LEU A 178 7.63 -13.58 5.26
N GLU A 179 8.81 -13.19 5.73
CA GLU A 179 10.06 -13.30 4.97
C GLU A 179 10.33 -14.75 4.56
N GLU A 180 10.23 -15.69 5.49
CA GLU A 180 10.44 -17.11 5.19
C GLU A 180 9.33 -17.65 4.25
N LEU A 181 8.07 -17.23 4.46
CA LEU A 181 6.95 -17.60 3.59
C LEU A 181 7.17 -17.16 2.14
N PHE A 182 7.66 -15.92 1.92
CA PHE A 182 7.85 -15.37 0.58
C PHE A 182 9.20 -15.67 -0.05
N LYS A 183 10.17 -16.20 0.70
CA LYS A 183 11.55 -16.40 0.28
C LYS A 183 11.68 -17.06 -1.09
N ASN A 184 11.07 -18.23 -1.25
CA ASN A 184 11.14 -18.98 -2.51
C ASN A 184 10.50 -18.24 -3.69
N ASP A 185 9.43 -17.49 -3.45
CA ASP A 185 8.78 -16.68 -4.51
C ASP A 185 9.65 -15.50 -4.89
N VAL A 186 10.25 -14.81 -3.91
CA VAL A 186 11.17 -13.69 -4.15
C VAL A 186 12.40 -14.14 -4.91
N GLU A 187 12.99 -15.29 -4.57
CA GLU A 187 14.14 -15.86 -5.30
C GLU A 187 13.80 -16.25 -6.74
N LYS A 188 12.59 -16.76 -6.98
CA LYS A 188 12.08 -17.01 -8.34
C LYS A 188 11.86 -15.70 -9.09
N LEU A 189 11.27 -14.73 -8.42
CA LEU A 189 11.02 -13.41 -9.00
C LEU A 189 12.31 -12.71 -9.40
N GLU A 190 13.38 -12.76 -8.56
CA GLU A 190 14.70 -12.23 -8.89
C GLU A 190 15.20 -12.76 -10.24
N LYS A 191 15.03 -14.07 -10.48
CA LYS A 191 15.42 -14.72 -11.76
C LYS A 191 14.54 -14.27 -12.91
N VAL A 192 13.22 -14.21 -12.69
CA VAL A 192 12.24 -13.82 -13.73
C VAL A 192 12.47 -12.40 -14.24
N ILE A 193 12.76 -11.47 -13.31
CA ILE A 193 12.96 -10.05 -13.69
C ILE A 193 14.44 -9.68 -13.88
N ASN A 194 15.35 -10.65 -13.75
CA ASN A 194 16.81 -10.47 -13.80
C ASN A 194 17.29 -9.31 -12.91
N ARG A 195 16.82 -9.27 -11.66
CA ARG A 195 17.10 -8.17 -10.75
C ARG A 195 17.20 -8.63 -9.31
N ASN A 196 18.20 -8.13 -8.57
CA ASN A 196 18.38 -8.43 -7.15
C ASN A 196 17.32 -7.72 -6.28
N LEU A 197 16.69 -8.48 -5.39
CA LEU A 197 15.67 -8.03 -4.44
C LEU A 197 16.13 -8.15 -2.97
N THR A 198 17.44 -8.15 -2.71
CA THR A 198 17.98 -8.23 -1.31
C THR A 198 17.48 -7.10 -0.42
N CYS A 199 17.05 -5.96 -1.00
CA CYS A 199 16.42 -4.88 -0.26
C CYS A 199 15.06 -5.26 0.38
N TRP A 200 14.47 -6.40 -0.03
CA TRP A 200 13.24 -6.96 0.54
C TRP A 200 13.50 -8.00 1.64
N LYS A 201 14.77 -8.41 1.82
CA LYS A 201 15.18 -9.49 2.74
C LYS A 201 15.60 -9.00 4.14
N LYS A 202 15.47 -7.70 4.43
CA LYS A 202 15.91 -7.13 5.73
C LYS A 202 14.87 -6.14 6.24
N HIS A 203 14.02 -6.59 7.14
CA HIS A 203 13.06 -5.76 7.86
C HIS A 203 13.55 -5.48 9.29
N LYS A 204 14.83 -4.99 9.42
CA LYS A 204 15.28 -4.48 10.71
C LYS A 204 14.57 -3.16 11.00
N HIS A 205 13.81 -3.13 12.07
CA HIS A 205 13.20 -1.94 12.67
C HIS A 205 14.12 -1.36 13.75
#